data_f6e7620f1ff8318e935a74ae624313a8
#
_entry.id   f6e7620f1ff8318e935a74ae624313a8
#
_cell.length_a   1.000
_cell.length_b   1.000
_cell.length_c   1.000
_cell.angle_alpha   90.00
_cell.angle_beta   90.00
_cell.angle_gamma   90.00
#
_symmetry.space_group_name_H-M   'P 1'
#
loop_
_entity.id
_entity.type
_entity.pdbx_description
1 polymer ?
#
loop_
_entity_poly.entity_id
_entity_poly.type
_entity_poly.pdbx_seq_one_letter_code
_entity_poly.pdbx_strand_id
1 'polypeptide(L)'
;LLAGLVVAILAAVLWPEQQKLGEHRSALYLAQYLGTNLALALFFGRTLLAGRTPACTTFASVLQPVLSPRMTRYTRQVTVAWTAFFVLTAAASTLLYIFAPAAIWSAFSNLFYLPSVALMFIVEGLIRRLVLPPEERHGIVESIRAYTASTRSGNPIRQ
;
A
#
# COMPACT_ATOMS: atom_id res chain seq x y z
N LEU A 1 1.00 -1.06 -8.95
CA LEU A 1 1.79 -2.12 -9.60
C LEU A 1 3.13 -2.35 -8.87
N LEU A 2 3.96 -1.32 -8.61
CA LEU A 2 5.25 -1.49 -7.91
C LEU A 2 5.08 -1.99 -6.47
N ALA A 3 4.11 -1.47 -5.70
CA ALA A 3 3.85 -1.94 -4.35
C ALA A 3 3.35 -3.40 -4.33
N GLY A 4 2.49 -3.78 -5.27
CA GLY A 4 2.03 -5.16 -5.42
C GLY A 4 3.15 -6.11 -5.84
N LEU A 5 4.06 -5.66 -6.71
CA LEU A 5 5.22 -6.43 -7.14
C LEU A 5 6.22 -6.62 -5.98
N VAL A 6 6.48 -5.56 -5.20
CA VAL A 6 7.35 -5.63 -4.01
C VAL A 6 6.77 -6.57 -2.96
N VAL A 7 5.46 -6.51 -2.71
CA VAL A 7 4.78 -7.43 -1.78
C VAL A 7 4.80 -8.86 -2.30
N ALA A 8 4.59 -9.08 -3.60
CA ALA A 8 4.65 -10.41 -4.21
C ALA A 8 6.07 -11.00 -4.20
N ILE A 9 7.09 -10.19 -4.47
CA ILE A 9 8.50 -10.62 -4.42
C ILE A 9 8.90 -10.94 -2.97
N LEU A 10 8.52 -10.10 -2.00
CA LEU A 10 8.78 -10.37 -0.58
C LEU A 10 8.05 -11.64 -0.12
N ALA A 11 6.80 -11.86 -0.53
CA ALA A 11 6.07 -13.08 -0.23
C ALA A 11 6.74 -14.32 -0.87
N ALA A 12 7.17 -14.25 -2.12
CA ALA A 12 7.81 -15.36 -2.83
C ALA A 12 9.20 -15.72 -2.28
N VAL A 13 9.98 -14.73 -1.84
CA VAL A 13 11.31 -14.97 -1.23
C VAL A 13 11.19 -15.58 0.17
N LEU A 14 10.07 -15.32 0.87
CA LEU A 14 9.88 -15.76 2.26
C LEU A 14 9.21 -17.13 2.40
N TRP A 15 8.66 -17.69 1.32
CA TRP A 15 7.89 -18.95 1.34
C TRP A 15 8.69 -20.22 1.62
N PRO A 16 9.93 -20.42 1.15
CA PRO A 16 10.61 -21.74 1.21
C PRO A 16 11.26 -22.09 2.55
N GLU A 17 11.56 -21.12 3.41
CA GLU A 17 12.42 -21.34 4.59
C GLU A 17 11.69 -21.87 5.83
N GLN A 18 10.37 -21.98 5.80
CA GLN A 18 9.53 -22.19 7.01
C GLN A 18 9.60 -23.59 7.63
N GLN A 19 10.27 -24.57 7.05
CA GLN A 19 10.15 -25.95 7.54
C GLN A 19 11.24 -26.47 8.48
N LYS A 20 12.31 -25.77 8.76
CA LYS A 20 13.48 -26.42 9.39
C LYS A 20 14.03 -25.92 10.73
N LEU A 21 13.60 -24.87 11.39
CA LEU A 21 14.25 -24.43 12.63
C LEU A 21 13.26 -23.92 13.71
N GLY A 22 13.23 -24.55 14.87
CA GLY A 22 12.31 -24.31 15.99
C GLY A 22 12.22 -22.87 16.56
N GLU A 23 12.20 -22.68 17.84
CA GLU A 23 11.79 -21.46 18.57
C GLU A 23 12.44 -20.13 18.12
N HIS A 24 13.68 -20.14 17.63
CA HIS A 24 14.37 -18.95 17.11
C HIS A 24 13.75 -18.36 15.84
N ARG A 25 12.92 -19.11 15.14
CA ARG A 25 12.29 -18.69 13.90
C ARG A 25 11.09 -17.79 14.11
N SER A 26 10.28 -18.08 15.11
CA SER A 26 9.09 -17.28 15.38
C SER A 26 9.48 -15.83 15.70
N ALA A 27 10.58 -15.66 16.46
CA ALA A 27 11.13 -14.34 16.78
C ALA A 27 11.70 -13.62 15.54
N LEU A 28 12.43 -14.33 14.67
CA LEU A 28 12.95 -13.76 13.42
C LEU A 28 11.82 -13.39 12.45
N TYR A 29 10.79 -14.24 12.34
CA TYR A 29 9.64 -13.96 11.52
C TYR A 29 8.85 -12.74 12.05
N LEU A 30 8.66 -12.65 13.37
CA LEU A 30 8.05 -11.47 13.98
C LEU A 30 8.89 -10.21 13.71
N ALA A 31 10.21 -10.27 13.90
CA ALA A 31 11.11 -9.14 13.66
C ALA A 31 11.02 -8.65 12.20
N GLN A 32 10.98 -9.56 11.25
CA GLN A 32 10.83 -9.25 9.83
C GLN A 32 9.45 -8.65 9.53
N TYR A 33 8.38 -9.24 10.08
CA TYR A 33 7.02 -8.75 9.91
C TYR A 33 6.86 -7.33 10.48
N LEU A 34 7.35 -7.11 11.71
CA LEU A 34 7.35 -5.79 12.35
C LEU A 34 8.24 -4.81 11.58
N GLY A 35 9.45 -5.23 11.20
CA GLY A 35 10.38 -4.39 10.45
C GLY A 35 9.76 -3.88 9.15
N THR A 36 9.09 -4.74 8.39
CA THR A 36 8.40 -4.36 7.14
C THR A 36 7.26 -3.38 7.41
N ASN A 37 6.37 -3.68 8.37
CA ASN A 37 5.24 -2.80 8.66
C ASN A 37 5.69 -1.45 9.24
N LEU A 38 6.68 -1.44 10.14
CA LEU A 38 7.23 -0.21 10.71
C LEU A 38 7.98 0.62 9.65
N ALA A 39 8.73 0.00 8.75
CA ALA A 39 9.37 0.70 7.65
C ALA A 39 8.35 1.38 6.73
N LEU A 40 7.25 0.69 6.39
CA LEU A 40 6.16 1.25 5.61
C LEU A 40 5.43 2.37 6.38
N ALA A 41 5.13 2.16 7.67
CA ALA A 41 4.53 3.18 8.53
C ALA A 41 5.41 4.45 8.59
N LEU A 42 6.72 4.28 8.76
CA LEU A 42 7.68 5.37 8.75
C LEU A 42 7.78 6.05 7.39
N PHE A 43 7.82 5.27 6.30
CA PHE A 43 7.85 5.82 4.94
C PHE A 43 6.63 6.72 4.68
N PHE A 44 5.42 6.21 4.89
CA PHE A 44 4.20 6.99 4.70
C PHE A 44 4.07 8.11 5.73
N GLY A 45 4.32 7.84 7.01
CA GLY A 45 4.18 8.79 8.11
C GLY A 45 5.13 9.99 8.00
N ARG A 46 6.38 9.77 7.56
CA ARG A 46 7.36 10.86 7.35
C ARG A 46 6.91 11.85 6.28
N THR A 47 6.13 11.41 5.30
CA THR A 47 5.60 12.29 4.25
C THR A 47 4.44 13.16 4.72
N LEU A 48 3.87 12.86 5.88
CA LEU A 48 2.80 13.66 6.50
C LEU A 48 3.32 14.85 7.32
N LEU A 49 4.63 14.90 7.59
CA LEU A 49 5.25 15.99 8.35
C LEU A 49 5.11 17.33 7.61
N ALA A 50 5.13 18.41 8.38
CA ALA A 50 5.03 19.77 7.85
C ALA A 50 6.09 20.06 6.77
N GLY A 51 5.67 20.69 5.69
CA GLY A 51 6.54 21.02 4.56
C GLY A 51 6.85 19.87 3.59
N ARG A 52 6.27 18.68 3.79
CA ARG A 52 6.44 17.53 2.88
C ARG A 52 5.16 17.24 2.10
N THR A 53 5.35 16.68 0.90
CA THR A 53 4.25 16.18 0.09
C THR A 53 3.90 14.76 0.53
N PRO A 54 2.63 14.46 0.88
CA PRO A 54 2.20 13.12 1.25
C PRO A 54 2.48 12.09 0.16
N ALA A 55 2.85 10.86 0.53
CA ALA A 55 3.26 9.81 -0.41
C ALA A 55 2.20 9.56 -1.50
N CYS A 56 0.92 9.41 -1.12
CA CYS A 56 -0.14 9.19 -2.11
C CYS A 56 -0.39 10.43 -3.00
N THR A 57 -0.10 11.65 -2.52
CA THR A 57 -0.13 12.85 -3.34
C THR A 57 0.99 12.84 -4.38
N THR A 58 2.19 12.43 -3.98
CA THR A 58 3.32 12.26 -4.91
C THR A 58 3.01 11.21 -5.98
N PHE A 59 2.41 10.07 -5.59
CA PHE A 59 1.99 9.05 -6.57
C PHE A 59 0.91 9.57 -7.53
N ALA A 60 -0.05 10.36 -7.02
CA ALA A 60 -1.10 10.95 -7.84
C ALA A 60 -0.53 12.00 -8.82
N SER A 61 0.46 12.79 -8.42
CA SER A 61 1.06 13.83 -9.27
C SER A 61 1.88 13.25 -10.44
N VAL A 62 2.35 11.99 -10.33
CA VAL A 62 2.99 11.29 -11.47
C VAL A 62 1.98 10.99 -12.57
N LEU A 63 0.71 10.74 -12.19
CA LEU A 63 -0.36 10.41 -13.15
C LEU A 63 -1.08 11.67 -13.66
N GLN A 64 -1.17 12.68 -12.82
CA GLN A 64 -1.80 13.97 -13.11
C GLN A 64 -0.90 15.10 -12.61
N PRO A 65 -0.17 15.80 -13.50
CA PRO A 65 0.76 16.87 -13.11
C PRO A 65 0.10 18.01 -12.34
N VAL A 66 -1.19 18.28 -12.58
CA VAL A 66 -1.97 19.30 -11.88
C VAL A 66 -3.04 18.62 -11.05
N LEU A 67 -2.88 18.65 -9.73
CA LEU A 67 -3.86 18.10 -8.79
C LEU A 67 -4.77 19.22 -8.27
N SER A 68 -6.08 18.94 -8.20
CA SER A 68 -7.03 19.84 -7.54
C SER A 68 -6.77 19.90 -6.02
N PRO A 69 -7.17 20.99 -5.34
CA PRO A 69 -7.08 21.06 -3.87
C PRO A 69 -7.87 19.94 -3.17
N ARG A 70 -8.95 19.47 -3.79
CA ARG A 70 -9.77 18.35 -3.32
C ARG A 70 -9.00 17.04 -3.40
N MET A 71 -8.36 16.76 -4.54
CA MET A 71 -7.53 15.60 -4.76
C MET A 71 -6.33 15.56 -3.80
N THR A 72 -5.66 16.69 -3.60
CA THR A 72 -4.54 16.81 -2.65
C THR A 72 -4.96 16.50 -1.22
N ARG A 73 -6.13 16.99 -0.79
CA ARG A 73 -6.67 16.68 0.54
C ARG A 73 -7.02 15.20 0.68
N TYR A 74 -7.67 14.64 -0.34
CA TYR A 74 -8.03 13.22 -0.37
C TYR A 74 -6.79 12.32 -0.30
N THR A 75 -5.79 12.54 -1.13
CA THR A 75 -4.56 11.73 -1.14
C THR A 75 -3.76 11.84 0.15
N ARG A 76 -3.82 12.99 0.85
CA ARG A 76 -3.29 13.13 2.21
C ARG A 76 -4.02 12.21 3.20
N GLN A 77 -5.36 12.16 3.15
CA GLN A 77 -6.16 11.26 4.00
C GLN A 77 -5.85 9.79 3.71
N VAL A 78 -5.68 9.43 2.44
CA VAL A 78 -5.26 8.08 2.05
C VAL A 78 -3.87 7.75 2.63
N THR A 79 -2.93 8.71 2.62
CA THR A 79 -1.60 8.52 3.24
C THR A 79 -1.71 8.28 4.75
N VAL A 80 -2.59 9.02 5.45
CA VAL A 80 -2.86 8.81 6.88
C VAL A 80 -3.45 7.42 7.11
N ALA A 81 -4.42 7.00 6.30
CA ALA A 81 -5.05 5.68 6.42
C ALA A 81 -4.05 4.53 6.23
N TRP A 82 -3.15 4.62 5.26
CA TRP A 82 -2.08 3.64 5.07
C TRP A 82 -1.10 3.63 6.25
N THR A 83 -0.70 4.79 6.75
CA THR A 83 0.17 4.89 7.94
C THR A 83 -0.47 4.21 9.14
N ALA A 84 -1.75 4.51 9.40
CA ALA A 84 -2.50 3.90 10.50
C ALA A 84 -2.64 2.39 10.32
N PHE A 85 -2.94 1.92 9.11
CA PHE A 85 -3.03 0.50 8.78
C PHE A 85 -1.75 -0.25 9.15
N PHE A 86 -0.58 0.22 8.73
CA PHE A 86 0.69 -0.43 9.03
C PHE A 86 1.02 -0.40 10.53
N VAL A 87 0.76 0.71 11.23
CA VAL A 87 0.95 0.80 12.68
C VAL A 87 0.03 -0.17 13.42
N LEU A 88 -1.26 -0.18 13.08
CA LEU A 88 -2.23 -1.07 13.72
C LEU A 88 -1.92 -2.55 13.44
N THR A 89 -1.48 -2.89 12.24
CA THR A 89 -1.09 -4.25 11.87
C THR A 89 0.15 -4.69 12.65
N ALA A 90 1.16 -3.83 12.82
CA ALA A 90 2.32 -4.12 13.64
C ALA A 90 1.94 -4.29 15.12
N ALA A 91 1.10 -3.42 15.66
CA ALA A 91 0.62 -3.50 17.04
C ALA A 91 -0.20 -4.79 17.27
N ALA A 92 -1.14 -5.10 16.38
CA ALA A 92 -1.96 -6.32 16.47
C ALA A 92 -1.08 -7.58 16.42
N SER A 93 -0.10 -7.63 15.50
CA SER A 93 0.82 -8.77 15.42
C SER A 93 1.65 -8.93 16.70
N THR A 94 2.13 -7.83 17.29
CA THR A 94 2.86 -7.87 18.55
C THR A 94 1.99 -8.38 19.70
N LEU A 95 0.77 -7.87 19.81
CA LEU A 95 -0.17 -8.31 20.86
C LEU A 95 -0.52 -9.79 20.69
N LEU A 96 -0.80 -10.25 19.47
CA LEU A 96 -1.09 -11.65 19.21
C LEU A 96 0.12 -12.55 19.52
N TYR A 97 1.33 -12.10 19.20
CA TYR A 97 2.54 -12.85 19.51
C TYR A 97 2.74 -13.04 21.02
N ILE A 98 2.39 -12.03 21.83
CA ILE A 98 2.58 -12.05 23.29
C ILE A 98 1.45 -12.82 23.99
N PHE A 99 0.20 -12.65 23.56
CA PHE A 99 -0.97 -13.08 24.33
C PHE A 99 -1.75 -14.23 23.69
N ALA A 100 -1.53 -14.54 22.41
CA ALA A 100 -2.27 -15.59 21.72
C ALA A 100 -1.42 -16.84 21.46
N PRO A 101 -2.06 -18.01 21.31
CA PRO A 101 -1.36 -19.22 20.83
C PRO A 101 -0.67 -18.98 19.47
N ALA A 102 0.48 -19.59 19.27
CA ALA A 102 1.29 -19.44 18.06
C ALA A 102 0.51 -19.71 16.76
N ALA A 103 -0.48 -20.61 16.80
CA ALA A 103 -1.35 -20.89 15.65
C ALA A 103 -2.20 -19.69 15.24
N ILE A 104 -2.74 -18.94 16.20
CA ILE A 104 -3.56 -17.74 15.93
C ILE A 104 -2.68 -16.62 15.36
N TRP A 105 -1.51 -16.37 15.97
CA TRP A 105 -0.56 -15.39 15.45
C TRP A 105 -0.07 -15.74 14.04
N SER A 106 0.26 -17.00 13.80
CA SER A 106 0.68 -17.50 12.48
C SER A 106 -0.42 -17.33 11.43
N ALA A 107 -1.68 -17.67 11.76
CA ALA A 107 -2.81 -17.44 10.88
C ALA A 107 -3.00 -15.95 10.57
N PHE A 108 -2.90 -15.07 11.56
CA PHE A 108 -2.98 -13.62 11.37
C PHE A 108 -1.88 -13.13 10.41
N SER A 109 -0.65 -13.49 10.67
CA SER A 109 0.50 -12.97 9.93
C SER A 109 0.59 -13.52 8.50
N ASN A 110 0.14 -14.75 8.26
CA ASN A 110 0.25 -15.41 6.95
C ASN A 110 -1.04 -15.34 6.13
N LEU A 111 -2.18 -15.54 6.76
CA LEU A 111 -3.46 -15.69 6.06
C LEU A 111 -4.22 -14.36 5.94
N PHE A 112 -4.24 -13.54 7.01
CA PHE A 112 -5.05 -12.32 7.04
C PHE A 112 -4.33 -11.08 6.49
N TYR A 113 -3.00 -11.07 6.43
CA TYR A 113 -2.25 -9.89 6.01
C TYR A 113 -2.55 -9.48 4.56
N LEU A 114 -2.41 -10.40 3.60
CA LEU A 114 -2.66 -10.10 2.19
C LEU A 114 -4.13 -9.73 1.92
N PRO A 115 -5.13 -10.45 2.43
CA PRO A 115 -6.54 -10.02 2.32
C PRO A 115 -6.79 -8.63 2.92
N SER A 116 -6.17 -8.29 4.05
CA SER A 116 -6.33 -6.96 4.67
C SER A 116 -5.75 -5.84 3.81
N VAL A 117 -4.59 -6.06 3.19
CA VAL A 117 -4.00 -5.12 2.23
C VAL A 117 -4.91 -4.98 1.00
N ALA A 118 -5.42 -6.10 0.45
CA ALA A 118 -6.34 -6.08 -0.67
C ALA A 118 -7.64 -5.33 -0.32
N LEU A 119 -8.20 -5.58 0.86
CA LEU A 119 -9.37 -4.87 1.37
C LEU A 119 -9.11 -3.36 1.47
N MET A 120 -7.94 -2.95 1.96
CA MET A 120 -7.55 -1.54 2.04
C MET A 120 -7.57 -0.87 0.66
N PHE A 121 -7.06 -1.54 -0.39
CA PHE A 121 -7.13 -1.04 -1.76
C PHE A 121 -8.56 -0.97 -2.30
N ILE A 122 -9.40 -1.97 -2.00
CA ILE A 122 -10.80 -1.99 -2.42
C ILE A 122 -11.56 -0.84 -1.77
N VAL A 123 -11.40 -0.67 -0.45
CA VAL A 123 -12.05 0.41 0.31
C VAL A 123 -11.58 1.77 -0.20
N GLU A 124 -10.27 1.96 -0.42
CA GLU A 124 -9.73 3.20 -1.00
C GLU A 124 -10.36 3.48 -2.37
N GLY A 125 -10.42 2.48 -3.26
CA GLY A 125 -11.01 2.63 -4.57
C GLY A 125 -12.50 2.98 -4.54
N LEU A 126 -13.26 2.43 -3.61
CA LEU A 126 -14.67 2.76 -3.40
C LEU A 126 -14.83 4.21 -2.87
N ILE A 127 -14.06 4.58 -1.85
CA ILE A 127 -14.10 5.94 -1.28
C ILE A 127 -13.68 6.96 -2.34
N ARG A 128 -12.67 6.68 -3.14
CA ARG A 128 -12.25 7.53 -4.26
C ARG A 128 -13.41 7.81 -5.21
N ARG A 129 -14.19 6.79 -5.57
CA ARG A 129 -15.36 6.93 -6.44
C ARG A 129 -16.49 7.76 -5.83
N LEU A 130 -16.61 7.74 -4.49
CA LEU A 130 -17.63 8.51 -3.78
C LEU A 130 -17.21 9.96 -3.55
N VAL A 131 -15.94 10.20 -3.29
CA VAL A 131 -15.42 11.52 -2.88
C VAL A 131 -15.04 12.38 -4.08
N LEU A 132 -14.47 11.78 -5.14
CA LEU A 132 -13.97 12.54 -6.29
C LEU A 132 -15.00 12.58 -7.42
N PRO A 133 -15.15 13.73 -8.12
CA PRO A 133 -15.99 13.84 -9.32
C PRO A 133 -15.42 12.98 -10.46
N PRO A 134 -16.25 12.60 -11.46
CA PRO A 134 -15.84 11.72 -12.55
C PRO A 134 -14.59 12.16 -13.30
N GLU A 135 -14.42 13.47 -13.48
CA GLU A 135 -13.28 14.07 -14.18
C GLU A 135 -11.94 13.85 -13.45
N GLU A 136 -11.97 13.69 -12.13
CA GLU A 136 -10.77 13.47 -11.28
C GLU A 136 -10.53 11.99 -10.97
N ARG A 137 -11.40 11.09 -11.46
CA ARG A 137 -11.28 9.64 -11.21
C ARG A 137 -10.32 8.94 -12.17
N HIS A 138 -9.63 9.68 -13.06
CA HIS A 138 -8.75 9.10 -14.06
C HIS A 138 -7.76 8.12 -13.39
N GLY A 139 -8.08 6.84 -13.56
CA GLY A 139 -7.26 5.74 -13.07
C GLY A 139 -6.14 5.43 -14.07
N ILE A 140 -5.15 4.69 -13.61
CA ILE A 140 -4.03 4.17 -14.42
C ILE A 140 -4.53 3.54 -15.73
N VAL A 141 -5.70 2.88 -15.69
CA VAL A 141 -6.31 2.23 -16.87
C VAL A 141 -6.72 3.24 -17.95
N GLU A 142 -7.26 4.40 -17.58
CA GLU A 142 -7.65 5.43 -18.57
C GLU A 142 -6.43 6.15 -19.13
N SER A 143 -5.42 6.41 -18.32
CA SER A 143 -4.15 6.97 -18.79
C SER A 143 -3.44 6.03 -19.78
N ILE A 144 -3.44 4.71 -19.51
CA ILE A 144 -2.92 3.69 -20.42
C ILE A 144 -3.77 3.63 -21.68
N ARG A 145 -5.10 3.68 -21.55
CA ARG A 145 -6.02 3.66 -22.72
C ARG A 145 -5.85 4.90 -23.59
N ALA A 146 -5.72 6.08 -23.00
CA ALA A 146 -5.45 7.32 -23.71
C ALA A 146 -4.09 7.28 -24.43
N TYR A 147 -3.06 6.78 -23.78
CA TYR A 147 -1.72 6.61 -24.37
C TYR A 147 -1.76 5.61 -25.55
N THR A 148 -2.41 4.46 -25.39
CA THR A 148 -2.54 3.47 -26.46
C THR A 148 -3.42 3.96 -27.61
N ALA A 149 -4.43 4.78 -27.33
CA ALA A 149 -5.26 5.40 -28.38
C ALA A 149 -4.47 6.44 -29.17
N SER A 150 -3.67 7.29 -28.52
CA SER A 150 -2.82 8.29 -29.19
C SER A 150 -1.73 7.66 -30.06
N THR A 151 -1.17 6.53 -29.61
CA THR A 151 -0.16 5.78 -30.38
C THR A 151 -0.77 5.09 -31.62
N ARG A 152 -2.05 4.70 -31.54
CA ARG A 152 -2.77 4.12 -32.69
C ARG A 152 -3.21 5.14 -33.72
N SER A 153 -3.49 6.38 -33.33
CA SER A 153 -3.96 7.43 -34.25
C SER A 153 -2.83 8.13 -35.03
N GLY A 154 -1.57 7.76 -34.80
CA GLY A 154 -0.43 8.22 -35.61
C GLY A 154 -0.20 9.74 -35.60
N ASN A 155 -0.77 10.47 -34.65
CA ASN A 155 -0.63 11.92 -34.58
C ASN A 155 0.42 12.29 -33.51
N PRO A 156 1.67 12.64 -33.88
CA PRO A 156 2.64 13.11 -32.92
C PRO A 156 2.15 14.44 -32.34
N ILE A 157 2.08 14.53 -31.02
CA ILE A 157 1.77 15.75 -30.28
C ILE A 157 2.75 16.83 -30.77
N ARG A 158 2.23 17.81 -31.49
CA ARG A 158 3.00 19.02 -31.82
C ARG A 158 3.33 19.70 -30.49
N GLN A 159 4.61 19.86 -30.29
CA GLN A 159 5.21 20.68 -29.22
C GLN A 159 4.79 22.14 -29.38
#